data_ebbe1e9f15a4faf58bd285a3e2b0467e
#
_entry.id   ebbe1e9f15a4faf58bd285a3e2b0467e
#
_cell.length_a   1.000
_cell.length_b   1.000
_cell.length_c   1.000
_cell.angle_alpha   90.00
_cell.angle_beta   90.00
_cell.angle_gamma   90.00
#
_symmetry.space_group_name_H-M   'P 1'
#
loop_
_entity.id
_entity.type
_entity.pdbx_description
1 polymer ?
#
loop_
_entity_poly.entity_id
_entity_poly.type
_entity_poly.pdbx_seq_one_letter_code
_entity_poly.pdbx_strand_id
1 'polypeptide(L)'
;MGILCTTLFVKMNTVVIKEAPVEETAIVKDSAGNDKELRVGLETVSDGHLHRFGYTTAEGYPTRFIVVLKQENTGNYGIGLDACEICGEAGYYENKDSQVVCKKCGVVMNKTTIGMKGGCNPIIIDYEIVDGDIIVPVEEMVKNQSRFKK
;
A
#
# COMPACT_ATOMS: atom_id res chain seq x y z
N MET A 1 12.38 30.17 -28.63
CA MET A 1 11.08 29.47 -28.75
C MET A 1 11.25 27.96 -28.88
N GLY A 2 12.05 27.47 -29.77
CA GLY A 2 12.28 26.04 -29.94
C GLY A 2 12.83 25.33 -28.71
N ILE A 3 13.65 26.01 -27.93
CA ILE A 3 14.26 25.46 -26.74
C ILE A 3 13.20 25.12 -25.69
N LEU A 4 12.20 25.99 -25.55
CA LEU A 4 11.15 25.79 -24.60
C LEU A 4 10.31 24.54 -24.94
N CYS A 5 9.97 24.39 -26.21
CA CYS A 5 9.21 23.22 -26.66
C CYS A 5 10.00 21.93 -26.47
N THR A 6 11.31 21.97 -26.75
CA THR A 6 12.16 20.81 -26.55
C THR A 6 12.23 20.39 -25.08
N THR A 7 12.32 21.35 -24.18
CA THR A 7 12.34 21.07 -22.75
C THR A 7 11.04 20.42 -22.29
N LEU A 8 9.91 20.93 -22.78
CA LEU A 8 8.60 20.34 -22.47
C LEU A 8 8.50 18.92 -22.97
N PHE A 9 8.97 18.67 -24.17
CA PHE A 9 8.95 17.34 -24.77
C PHE A 9 9.78 16.33 -23.95
N VAL A 10 10.96 16.74 -23.52
CA VAL A 10 11.82 15.90 -22.68
C VAL A 10 11.13 15.58 -21.35
N LYS A 11 10.47 16.55 -20.75
CA LYS A 11 9.72 16.30 -19.49
C LYS A 11 8.58 15.32 -19.69
N MET A 12 7.90 15.37 -20.82
CA MET A 12 6.82 14.44 -21.11
C MET A 12 7.32 13.03 -21.37
N ASN A 13 8.51 12.90 -21.94
CA ASN A 13 9.11 11.60 -22.22
C ASN A 13 9.70 10.93 -20.98
N THR A 14 10.06 11.71 -20.00
CA THR A 14 10.52 11.15 -18.73
C THR A 14 9.32 10.89 -17.81
N VAL A 15 8.37 10.11 -18.27
CA VAL A 15 7.25 9.73 -17.45
C VAL A 15 7.76 8.82 -16.38
N VAL A 16 7.82 9.39 -15.25
CA VAL A 16 8.17 8.66 -14.04
C VAL A 16 6.94 7.96 -13.54
N ILE A 17 7.14 6.73 -13.15
CA ILE A 17 6.15 5.96 -12.42
C ILE A 17 5.81 6.75 -11.17
N LYS A 18 4.54 7.13 -11.06
CA LYS A 18 4.08 7.84 -9.87
C LYS A 18 3.84 6.82 -8.77
N GLU A 19 4.66 6.89 -7.75
CA GLU A 19 4.37 6.15 -6.53
C GLU A 19 3.17 6.78 -5.83
N ALA A 20 2.29 5.94 -5.32
CA ALA A 20 1.22 6.43 -4.47
C ALA A 20 1.83 7.07 -3.21
N PRO A 21 1.31 8.20 -2.76
CA PRO A 21 1.78 8.78 -1.51
C PRO A 21 1.45 7.84 -0.34
N VAL A 22 2.23 7.94 0.71
CA VAL A 22 1.90 7.21 1.94
C VAL A 22 0.86 8.05 2.70
N GLU A 23 -0.33 7.49 2.85
CA GLU A 23 -1.46 8.16 3.50
C GLU A 23 -1.51 7.78 4.97
N GLU A 24 -2.17 8.62 5.76
CA GLU A 24 -2.39 8.34 7.17
C GLU A 24 -3.70 7.59 7.35
N THR A 25 -3.75 6.75 8.36
CA THR A 25 -4.97 6.03 8.75
C THR A 25 -5.63 6.75 9.93
N ALA A 26 -6.92 6.50 10.11
CA ALA A 26 -7.57 6.80 11.39
C ALA A 26 -7.12 5.75 12.40
N ILE A 27 -6.84 6.17 13.62
CA ILE A 27 -6.35 5.30 14.67
C ILE A 27 -7.41 5.23 15.79
N VAL A 28 -7.81 4.01 16.13
CA VAL A 28 -8.72 3.77 17.25
C VAL A 28 -7.91 3.25 18.43
N LYS A 29 -8.09 3.88 19.56
CA LYS A 29 -7.38 3.51 20.79
C LYS A 29 -8.23 2.60 21.67
N ASP A 30 -7.55 1.80 22.49
CA ASP A 30 -8.23 1.00 23.51
C ASP A 30 -8.53 1.85 24.76
N SER A 31 -9.13 1.23 25.78
CA SER A 31 -9.49 1.93 27.01
C SER A 31 -8.28 2.43 27.80
N ALA A 32 -7.11 1.86 27.57
CA ALA A 32 -5.87 2.28 28.23
C ALA A 32 -5.14 3.38 27.45
N GLY A 33 -5.67 3.81 26.30
CA GLY A 33 -5.07 4.85 25.47
C GLY A 33 -4.02 4.34 24.49
N ASN A 34 -3.88 3.02 24.34
CA ASN A 34 -2.96 2.45 23.37
C ASN A 34 -3.62 2.33 22.00
N ASP A 35 -2.84 2.47 20.94
CA ASP A 35 -3.33 2.28 19.59
C ASP A 35 -3.75 0.82 19.40
N LYS A 36 -4.98 0.61 18.96
CA LYS A 36 -5.55 -0.72 18.81
C LYS A 36 -5.83 -1.11 17.37
N GLU A 37 -6.44 -0.22 16.62
CA GLU A 37 -6.86 -0.49 15.25
C GLU A 37 -6.53 0.68 14.33
N LEU A 38 -6.20 0.33 13.08
CA LEU A 38 -6.07 1.29 11.99
C LEU A 38 -7.32 1.15 11.12
N ARG A 39 -7.96 2.25 10.79
CA ARG A 39 -9.17 2.25 9.96
C ARG A 39 -8.97 3.03 8.67
N VAL A 40 -9.45 2.45 7.59
CA VAL A 40 -9.42 3.06 6.27
C VAL A 40 -10.82 2.97 5.68
N GLY A 41 -11.40 4.10 5.31
CA GLY A 41 -12.70 4.12 4.66
C GLY A 41 -12.65 3.45 3.29
N LEU A 42 -13.62 2.58 3.00
CA LEU A 42 -13.69 1.93 1.70
C LEU A 42 -13.80 2.94 0.55
N GLU A 43 -14.47 4.06 0.77
CA GLU A 43 -14.59 5.11 -0.24
C GLU A 43 -13.23 5.62 -0.72
N THR A 44 -12.28 5.72 0.19
CA THR A 44 -10.93 6.20 -0.11
C THR A 44 -10.19 5.31 -1.08
N VAL A 45 -10.43 3.99 -1.00
CA VAL A 45 -9.66 2.99 -1.74
C VAL A 45 -10.44 2.31 -2.86
N SER A 46 -11.66 2.80 -3.15
CA SER A 46 -12.52 2.17 -4.17
C SER A 46 -12.37 2.78 -5.56
N ASP A 47 -11.34 3.55 -5.80
CA ASP A 47 -11.04 4.15 -7.10
C ASP A 47 -10.30 3.21 -8.05
N GLY A 48 -10.01 2.00 -7.62
CA GLY A 48 -9.28 1.01 -8.42
C GLY A 48 -7.76 1.19 -8.44
N HIS A 49 -7.25 2.19 -7.75
CA HIS A 49 -5.82 2.45 -7.67
C HIS A 49 -5.19 1.87 -6.42
N LEU A 50 -3.88 1.66 -6.47
CA LEU A 50 -3.10 1.21 -5.33
C LEU A 50 -2.98 2.34 -4.30
N HIS A 51 -3.34 2.04 -3.06
CA HIS A 51 -3.19 2.97 -1.94
C HIS A 51 -2.19 2.43 -0.94
N ARG A 52 -1.39 3.31 -0.39
CA ARG A 52 -0.36 2.96 0.60
C ARG A 52 -0.66 3.73 1.88
N PHE A 53 -0.62 3.02 2.99
CA PHE A 53 -0.90 3.61 4.31
C PHE A 53 0.26 3.36 5.24
N GLY A 54 0.60 4.38 6.02
CA GLY A 54 1.70 4.31 6.96
C GLY A 54 1.22 4.36 8.40
N TYR A 55 1.95 3.64 9.24
CA TYR A 55 1.75 3.69 10.67
C TYR A 55 3.10 3.53 11.37
N THR A 56 3.48 4.50 12.18
CA THR A 56 4.70 4.41 12.99
C THR A 56 4.36 3.75 14.32
N THR A 57 4.99 2.61 14.59
CA THR A 57 4.74 1.87 15.83
C THR A 57 5.30 2.62 17.05
N ALA A 58 4.88 2.19 18.24
CA ALA A 58 5.38 2.79 19.48
C ALA A 58 6.90 2.70 19.61
N GLU A 59 7.52 1.69 19.00
CA GLU A 59 8.98 1.54 18.99
C GLU A 59 9.66 2.35 17.88
N GLY A 60 8.90 3.09 17.07
CA GLY A 60 9.45 3.99 16.06
C GLY A 60 9.64 3.40 14.67
N TYR A 61 9.09 2.22 14.40
CA TYR A 61 9.19 1.62 13.06
C TYR A 61 8.12 2.18 12.12
N PRO A 62 8.53 2.71 10.95
CA PRO A 62 7.58 3.28 9.97
C PRO A 62 6.97 2.19 9.10
N THR A 63 6.02 1.45 9.63
CA THR A 63 5.38 0.36 8.90
C THR A 63 4.43 0.88 7.83
N ARG A 64 4.21 0.09 6.78
CA ARG A 64 3.29 0.44 5.70
C ARG A 64 2.50 -0.79 5.25
N PHE A 65 1.27 -0.55 4.83
CA PHE A 65 0.47 -1.57 4.15
C PHE A 65 -0.18 -0.97 2.91
N ILE A 66 -0.64 -1.85 2.04
CA ILE A 66 -1.28 -1.46 0.78
C ILE A 66 -2.70 -1.99 0.73
N VAL A 67 -3.55 -1.26 0.02
CA VAL A 67 -4.93 -1.65 -0.27
C VAL A 67 -5.19 -1.37 -1.73
N VAL A 68 -5.83 -2.31 -2.41
CA VAL A 68 -6.27 -2.12 -3.79
C VAL A 68 -7.61 -2.82 -4.02
N LEU A 69 -8.52 -2.15 -4.71
CA LEU A 69 -9.76 -2.77 -5.15
C LEU A 69 -9.43 -3.69 -6.33
N LYS A 70 -9.68 -4.98 -6.19
CA LYS A 70 -9.32 -5.98 -7.20
C LYS A 70 -10.14 -5.88 -8.47
N GLN A 71 -11.44 -5.66 -8.31
CA GLN A 71 -12.40 -5.52 -9.41
C GLN A 71 -13.44 -4.49 -9.06
N GLU A 72 -13.81 -3.68 -10.03
CA GLU A 72 -14.84 -2.67 -9.82
C GLU A 72 -16.15 -3.32 -9.39
N ASN A 73 -16.85 -2.65 -8.48
CA ASN A 73 -18.19 -3.03 -8.01
C ASN A 73 -18.31 -4.42 -7.36
N THR A 74 -17.22 -5.02 -6.96
CA THR A 74 -17.25 -6.36 -6.36
C THR A 74 -17.06 -6.38 -4.87
N GLY A 75 -16.52 -5.30 -4.28
CA GLY A 75 -16.16 -5.27 -2.87
C GLY A 75 -14.97 -6.17 -2.51
N ASN A 76 -14.23 -6.64 -3.50
CA ASN A 76 -13.04 -7.46 -3.28
C ASN A 76 -11.79 -6.58 -3.23
N TYR A 77 -11.16 -6.58 -2.06
CA TYR A 77 -9.95 -5.79 -1.83
C TYR A 77 -8.74 -6.69 -1.63
N GLY A 78 -7.61 -6.27 -2.17
CA GLY A 78 -6.31 -6.87 -1.86
C GLY A 78 -5.64 -6.04 -0.79
N ILE A 79 -5.25 -6.66 0.30
CA ILE A 79 -4.62 -6.00 1.45
C ILE A 79 -3.39 -6.79 1.87
N GLY A 80 -2.30 -6.08 2.11
CA GLY A 80 -1.07 -6.70 2.57
C GLY A 80 -0.06 -5.65 2.99
N LEU A 81 1.07 -6.09 3.51
CA LEU A 81 2.16 -5.17 3.84
C LEU A 81 2.76 -4.57 2.56
N ASP A 82 3.28 -3.38 2.65
CA ASP A 82 4.07 -2.77 1.58
C ASP A 82 5.50 -3.33 1.62
N ALA A 83 5.59 -4.64 1.69
CA ALA A 83 6.81 -5.42 1.83
C ALA A 83 6.57 -6.86 1.41
N CYS A 84 7.60 -7.54 0.94
CA CYS A 84 7.52 -8.97 0.62
C CYS A 84 8.64 -9.75 1.29
N GLU A 85 8.49 -11.07 1.33
CA GLU A 85 9.46 -11.94 1.97
C GLU A 85 10.84 -11.88 1.31
N ILE A 86 10.89 -11.65 0.02
CA ILE A 86 12.14 -11.68 -0.76
C ILE A 86 12.81 -10.32 -0.79
N CYS A 87 12.05 -9.26 -1.06
CA CYS A 87 12.60 -7.92 -1.27
C CYS A 87 12.51 -7.01 -0.06
N GLY A 88 11.89 -7.47 1.02
CA GLY A 88 11.73 -6.67 2.23
C GLY A 88 10.86 -5.44 2.02
N GLU A 89 11.26 -4.33 2.60
CA GLU A 89 10.48 -3.09 2.63
C GLU A 89 10.54 -2.25 1.35
N ALA A 90 11.06 -2.77 0.26
CA ALA A 90 11.15 -2.01 -0.98
C ALA A 90 9.81 -1.43 -1.42
N GLY A 91 8.74 -2.18 -1.20
CA GLY A 91 7.39 -1.71 -1.46
C GLY A 91 6.93 -1.93 -2.89
N TYR A 92 5.76 -1.38 -3.17
CA TYR A 92 5.06 -1.58 -4.44
C TYR A 92 4.63 -0.26 -5.04
N TYR A 93 4.45 -0.26 -6.36
CA TYR A 93 3.83 0.85 -7.06
C TYR A 93 2.88 0.31 -8.14
N GLU A 94 2.03 1.18 -8.64
CA GLU A 94 1.13 0.85 -9.75
C GLU A 94 1.73 1.39 -11.04
N ASN A 95 1.78 0.54 -12.09
CA ASN A 95 2.28 0.96 -13.39
C ASN A 95 1.15 1.55 -14.24
N LYS A 96 1.48 2.00 -15.44
CA LYS A 96 0.52 2.61 -16.38
C LYS A 96 -0.60 1.66 -16.82
N ASP A 97 -0.37 0.36 -16.71
CA ASP A 97 -1.35 -0.68 -17.08
C ASP A 97 -2.17 -1.14 -15.87
N SER A 98 -2.17 -0.38 -14.80
CA SER A 98 -2.91 -0.68 -13.56
C SER A 98 -2.52 -1.99 -12.91
N GLN A 99 -1.25 -2.37 -13.03
CA GLN A 99 -0.71 -3.55 -12.39
C GLN A 99 0.17 -3.14 -11.21
N VAL A 100 0.32 -4.03 -10.25
CA VAL A 100 1.14 -3.80 -9.07
C VAL A 100 2.54 -4.35 -9.32
N VAL A 101 3.55 -3.54 -9.06
CA VAL A 101 4.95 -3.90 -9.35
C VAL A 101 5.78 -3.79 -8.08
N CYS A 102 6.58 -4.82 -7.81
CA CYS A 102 7.56 -4.78 -6.73
C CYS A 102 8.70 -3.85 -7.15
N LYS A 103 8.97 -2.84 -6.34
CA LYS A 103 9.98 -1.82 -6.67
C LYS A 103 11.39 -2.38 -6.84
N LYS A 104 11.73 -3.40 -6.09
CA LYS A 104 13.10 -3.92 -6.08
C LYS A 104 13.34 -4.95 -7.19
N CYS A 105 12.48 -5.95 -7.31
CA CYS A 105 12.70 -7.02 -8.27
C CYS A 105 11.99 -6.80 -9.61
N GLY A 106 11.08 -5.84 -9.70
CA GLY A 106 10.39 -5.51 -10.94
C GLY A 106 9.30 -6.50 -11.34
N VAL A 107 8.97 -7.45 -10.48
CA VAL A 107 7.89 -8.40 -10.77
C VAL A 107 6.58 -7.65 -10.92
N VAL A 108 5.88 -7.91 -12.02
CA VAL A 108 4.58 -7.33 -12.32
C VAL A 108 3.49 -8.30 -11.90
N MET A 109 2.54 -7.82 -11.11
CA MET A 109 1.45 -8.63 -10.58
C MET A 109 0.11 -8.04 -10.96
N ASN A 110 -0.85 -8.90 -11.22
CA ASN A 110 -2.22 -8.48 -11.40
C ASN A 110 -2.81 -8.12 -10.02
N LYS A 111 -3.65 -7.10 -9.97
CA LYS A 111 -4.32 -6.69 -8.72
C LYS A 111 -5.04 -7.84 -8.03
N THR A 112 -5.53 -8.80 -8.81
CA THR A 112 -6.25 -9.96 -8.26
C THR A 112 -5.37 -10.87 -7.40
N THR A 113 -4.05 -10.81 -7.55
CA THR A 113 -3.13 -11.64 -6.75
C THR A 113 -2.76 -11.02 -5.41
N ILE A 114 -3.10 -9.76 -5.18
CA ILE A 114 -2.79 -9.11 -3.91
C ILE A 114 -3.64 -9.74 -2.81
N GLY A 115 -2.98 -10.19 -1.75
CA GLY A 115 -3.62 -10.96 -0.68
C GLY A 115 -3.38 -12.46 -0.79
N MET A 116 -2.76 -12.91 -1.88
CA MET A 116 -2.33 -14.30 -2.03
C MET A 116 -0.91 -14.47 -1.48
N LYS A 117 -0.61 -15.68 -1.03
CA LYS A 117 0.68 -16.01 -0.43
C LYS A 117 1.73 -16.32 -1.49
N GLY A 118 2.96 -15.91 -1.21
CA GLY A 118 4.13 -16.43 -1.91
C GLY A 118 4.88 -15.43 -2.76
N GLY A 119 6.15 -15.70 -2.98
CA GLY A 119 7.04 -14.95 -3.85
C GLY A 119 7.15 -13.48 -3.48
N CYS A 120 7.01 -12.62 -4.47
CA CYS A 120 7.04 -11.17 -4.29
C CYS A 120 5.68 -10.56 -3.97
N ASN A 121 4.67 -11.39 -3.71
CA ASN A 121 3.37 -10.87 -3.27
C ASN A 121 3.51 -10.19 -1.90
N PRO A 122 2.72 -9.14 -1.65
CA PRO A 122 2.71 -8.50 -0.34
C PRO A 122 2.44 -9.50 0.77
N ILE A 123 3.14 -9.34 1.86
CA ILE A 123 2.95 -10.21 3.04
C ILE A 123 1.53 -10.03 3.54
N ILE A 124 0.83 -11.14 3.77
CA ILE A 124 -0.57 -11.14 4.20
C ILE A 124 -0.65 -10.66 5.64
N ILE A 125 -1.63 -9.80 5.89
CA ILE A 125 -1.98 -9.34 7.25
C ILE A 125 -3.45 -9.60 7.51
N ASP A 126 -3.80 -9.75 8.78
CA ASP A 126 -5.20 -9.88 9.17
C ASP A 126 -5.90 -8.54 9.06
N TYR A 127 -7.15 -8.58 8.64
CA TYR A 127 -8.00 -7.39 8.56
C TYR A 127 -9.47 -7.81 8.60
N GLU A 128 -10.33 -6.83 8.86
CA GLU A 128 -11.78 -7.00 8.78
C GLU A 128 -12.36 -5.84 7.98
N ILE A 129 -13.52 -6.06 7.39
CA ILE A 129 -14.29 -4.99 6.76
C ILE A 129 -15.60 -4.89 7.53
N VAL A 130 -15.81 -3.76 8.20
CA VAL A 130 -16.96 -3.52 9.06
C VAL A 130 -17.51 -2.12 8.81
N ASP A 131 -18.80 -2.04 8.52
CA ASP A 131 -19.51 -0.74 8.37
C ASP A 131 -18.81 0.25 7.42
N GLY A 132 -18.30 -0.24 6.31
CA GLY A 132 -17.67 0.60 5.31
C GLY A 132 -16.21 0.95 5.59
N ASP A 133 -15.60 0.33 6.59
CA ASP A 133 -14.20 0.54 6.93
C ASP A 133 -13.40 -0.75 6.85
N ILE A 134 -12.16 -0.64 6.38
CA ILE A 134 -11.17 -1.68 6.53
C ILE A 134 -10.49 -1.46 7.87
N ILE A 135 -10.47 -2.49 8.70
CA ILE A 135 -9.87 -2.44 10.03
C ILE A 135 -8.65 -3.35 10.06
N VAL A 136 -7.48 -2.77 10.30
CA VAL A 136 -6.24 -3.51 10.45
C VAL A 136 -5.79 -3.40 11.92
N PRO A 137 -5.68 -4.53 12.62
CA PRO A 137 -5.18 -4.47 14.00
C PRO A 137 -3.77 -3.90 14.04
N VAL A 138 -3.52 -2.99 14.97
CA VAL A 138 -2.17 -2.43 15.16
C VAL A 138 -1.16 -3.54 15.43
N GLU A 139 -1.60 -4.62 16.08
CA GLU A 139 -0.80 -5.80 16.34
C GLU A 139 -0.15 -6.36 15.06
N GLU A 140 -0.85 -6.30 13.92
CA GLU A 140 -0.29 -6.76 12.64
C GLU A 140 0.90 -5.92 12.21
N MET A 141 0.87 -4.63 12.48
CA MET A 141 2.00 -3.75 12.19
C MET A 141 3.16 -4.01 13.17
N VAL A 142 2.86 -4.14 14.44
CA VAL A 142 3.87 -4.42 15.46
C VAL A 142 4.57 -5.75 15.22
N LYS A 143 3.81 -6.77 14.90
CA LYS A 143 4.32 -8.11 14.59
C LYS A 143 5.30 -8.10 13.41
N ASN A 144 5.09 -7.22 12.45
CA ASN A 144 5.90 -7.12 11.24
C ASN A 144 6.86 -5.92 11.24
N GLN A 145 6.96 -5.19 12.33
CA GLN A 145 7.67 -3.91 12.34
C GLN A 145 9.16 -4.03 11.98
N SER A 146 9.79 -5.13 12.34
CA SER A 146 11.21 -5.33 12.06
C SER A 146 11.54 -5.45 10.58
N ARG A 147 10.54 -5.62 9.74
CA ARG A 147 10.71 -5.66 8.29
C ARG A 147 10.97 -4.27 7.71
N PHE A 148 10.65 -3.24 8.45
CA PHE A 148 10.83 -1.84 8.05
C PHE A 148 11.98 -1.21 8.82
N LYS A 149 12.76 -0.39 8.13
CA LYS A 149 13.88 0.31 8.77
C LYS A 149 13.38 1.57 9.47
N LYS A 150 13.89 1.79 10.67
CA LYS A 150 13.60 3.03 11.39
C LYS A 150 14.15 4.26 10.66
#